data_a9a566dc2fc683f19a30a6424f342b81
#
_entry.id   a9a566dc2fc683f19a30a6424f342b81
#
_cell.length_a   1.000
_cell.length_b   1.000
_cell.length_c   1.000
_cell.angle_alpha   90.00
_cell.angle_beta   90.00
_cell.angle_gamma   90.00
#
_symmetry.space_group_name_H-M   'P 1'
#
loop_
_entity.id
_entity.type
_entity.pdbx_description
1 polymer ?
#
loop_
_entity_poly.entity_id
_entity_poly.type
_entity_poly.pdbx_seq_one_letter_code
_entity_poly.pdbx_strand_id
1 'polypeptide(L)'
;VVGTRTPSAYSVQVADTICRELVRANLTIVSGFALGLDAVAHKAALLEHGRTVAVMGCGLDVPYPRANDSAKPLIAKRGLLLTEYPPGSAVRPQNFPKRNRILAAISQGTLVIQAALGSGSLITASLAADAIVLTPSLSLT
;
A
#
# COMPACT_ATOMS: atom_id res chain seq x y z
N VAL A 1 -2.94 3.85 1.45
CA VAL A 1 -1.70 4.50 0.96
C VAL A 1 -1.18 3.71 -0.23
N VAL A 2 -0.86 4.41 -1.30
CA VAL A 2 -0.33 3.81 -2.54
C VAL A 2 0.80 4.66 -3.11
N GLY A 3 1.68 4.04 -3.90
CA GLY A 3 2.78 4.76 -4.54
C GLY A 3 3.67 3.88 -5.42
N THR A 4 4.78 4.45 -5.87
CA THR A 4 5.72 3.75 -6.73
C THR A 4 6.39 2.55 -6.05
N ARG A 5 6.76 1.56 -6.86
CA ARG A 5 7.54 0.39 -6.40
C ARG A 5 9.04 0.70 -6.25
N THR A 6 9.50 1.80 -6.84
CA THR A 6 10.89 2.27 -6.80
C THR A 6 10.95 3.72 -6.30
N PRO A 7 10.68 3.94 -4.99
CA PRO A 7 10.60 5.28 -4.44
C PRO A 7 11.98 5.93 -4.29
N SER A 8 12.00 7.27 -4.37
CA SER A 8 13.15 8.06 -3.94
C SER A 8 13.33 7.99 -2.42
N ALA A 9 14.54 8.28 -1.92
CA ALA A 9 14.79 8.34 -0.48
C ALA A 9 13.87 9.36 0.23
N TYR A 10 13.60 10.49 -0.41
CA TYR A 10 12.67 11.50 0.08
C TYR A 10 11.24 10.94 0.22
N SER A 11 10.74 10.24 -0.80
CA SER A 11 9.39 9.66 -0.75
C SER A 11 9.25 8.56 0.30
N VAL A 12 10.30 7.79 0.54
CA VAL A 12 10.33 6.81 1.64
C VAL A 12 10.19 7.51 2.99
N GLN A 13 10.95 8.59 3.21
CA GLN A 13 10.89 9.35 4.46
C GLN A 13 9.52 10.01 4.66
N VAL A 14 8.95 10.62 3.62
CA VAL A 14 7.62 11.23 3.66
C VAL A 14 6.55 10.19 3.98
N ALA A 15 6.59 9.03 3.30
CA ALA A 15 5.65 7.95 3.53
C ALA A 15 5.72 7.41 4.96
N ASP A 16 6.94 7.16 5.46
CA ASP A 16 7.13 6.68 6.84
C ASP A 16 6.57 7.70 7.85
N THR A 17 6.93 8.98 7.71
CA THR A 17 6.46 10.03 8.62
C THR A 17 4.94 10.15 8.61
N ILE A 18 4.33 10.29 7.45
CA ILE A 18 2.88 10.48 7.34
C ILE A 18 2.13 9.23 7.85
N CYS A 19 2.57 8.02 7.47
CA CYS A 19 1.91 6.81 7.92
C CYS A 19 1.97 6.66 9.44
N ARG A 20 3.08 7.01 10.09
CA ARG A 20 3.17 7.02 11.56
C ARG A 20 2.21 8.01 12.20
N GLU A 21 2.12 9.23 11.66
CA GLU A 21 1.18 10.24 12.18
C GLU A 21 -0.29 9.79 12.00
N LEU A 22 -0.63 9.18 10.87
CA LEU A 22 -1.96 8.61 10.66
C LEU A 22 -2.28 7.50 11.68
N VAL A 23 -1.32 6.64 11.96
CA VAL A 23 -1.48 5.59 12.99
C VAL A 23 -1.65 6.19 14.38
N ARG A 24 -0.86 7.21 14.74
CA ARG A 24 -1.00 7.94 16.01
C ARG A 24 -2.35 8.61 16.14
N ALA A 25 -2.93 9.04 15.02
CA ALA A 25 -4.30 9.53 14.94
C ALA A 25 -5.37 8.40 14.93
N ASN A 26 -4.97 7.16 15.27
CA ASN A 26 -5.82 5.97 15.31
C ASN A 26 -6.43 5.55 13.96
N LEU A 27 -5.80 5.92 12.86
CA LEU A 27 -6.20 5.48 11.52
C LEU A 27 -5.54 4.14 11.16
N THR A 28 -6.27 3.31 10.42
CA THR A 28 -5.76 2.05 9.89
C THR A 28 -5.12 2.28 8.53
N ILE A 29 -3.90 1.82 8.35
CA ILE A 29 -3.20 1.91 7.06
C ILE A 29 -3.66 0.77 6.15
N VAL A 30 -4.25 1.11 5.02
CA VAL A 30 -4.63 0.15 3.96
C VAL A 30 -3.67 0.31 2.79
N SER A 31 -3.06 -0.78 2.34
CA SER A 31 -2.15 -0.76 1.19
C SER A 31 -2.10 -2.10 0.45
N GLY A 32 -1.40 -2.14 -0.66
CA GLY A 32 -1.45 -3.25 -1.61
C GLY A 32 -0.37 -4.32 -1.42
N PHE A 33 0.44 -4.23 -0.39
CA PHE A 33 1.52 -5.19 -0.13
C PHE A 33 2.58 -5.28 -1.26
N ALA A 34 2.63 -4.31 -2.16
CA ALA A 34 3.64 -4.25 -3.22
C ALA A 34 5.00 -3.82 -2.65
N LEU A 35 6.06 -3.96 -3.48
CA LEU A 35 7.36 -3.36 -3.17
C LEU A 35 7.26 -1.84 -3.11
N GLY A 36 8.24 -1.20 -2.50
CA GLY A 36 8.33 0.26 -2.44
C GLY A 36 7.41 0.87 -1.38
N LEU A 37 6.60 1.85 -1.76
CA LEU A 37 5.84 2.66 -0.80
C LEU A 37 4.76 1.88 -0.05
N ASP A 38 4.17 0.85 -0.64
CA ASP A 38 3.24 -0.04 0.06
C ASP A 38 3.94 -0.74 1.25
N ALA A 39 5.16 -1.25 1.02
CA ALA A 39 5.95 -1.89 2.07
C ALA A 39 6.35 -0.89 3.18
N VAL A 40 6.71 0.34 2.82
CA VAL A 40 7.01 1.41 3.79
C VAL A 40 5.78 1.72 4.64
N ALA A 41 4.61 1.82 4.03
CA ALA A 41 3.36 2.12 4.74
C ALA A 41 3.00 1.02 5.76
N HIS A 42 3.08 -0.25 5.37
CA HIS A 42 2.85 -1.37 6.30
C HIS A 42 3.89 -1.39 7.43
N LYS A 43 5.17 -1.20 7.11
CA LYS A 43 6.25 -1.16 8.10
C LYS A 43 6.05 -0.03 9.11
N ALA A 44 5.72 1.17 8.65
CA ALA A 44 5.44 2.32 9.52
C ALA A 44 4.29 2.00 10.49
N ALA A 45 3.20 1.41 10.01
CA ALA A 45 2.08 1.02 10.83
C ALA A 45 2.47 -0.03 11.88
N LEU A 46 3.23 -1.05 11.50
CA LEU A 46 3.68 -2.10 12.42
C LEU A 46 4.63 -1.57 13.51
N LEU A 47 5.55 -0.66 13.15
CA LEU A 47 6.49 -0.05 14.10
C LEU A 47 5.79 0.86 15.11
N GLU A 48 4.73 1.53 14.73
CA GLU A 48 3.87 2.32 15.64
C GLU A 48 2.82 1.46 16.37
N HIS A 49 2.95 0.14 16.32
CA HIS A 49 2.00 -0.80 16.91
C HIS A 49 0.55 -0.61 16.45
N GLY A 50 0.35 0.02 15.30
CA GLY A 50 -0.94 0.28 14.71
C GLY A 50 -1.51 -0.87 13.87
N ARG A 51 -2.69 -0.62 13.31
CA ARG A 51 -3.40 -1.58 12.46
C ARG A 51 -3.06 -1.33 11.00
N THR A 52 -2.89 -2.41 10.25
CA THR A 52 -2.71 -2.32 8.80
C THR A 52 -3.44 -3.44 8.08
N VAL A 53 -4.02 -3.11 6.93
CA VAL A 53 -4.72 -4.04 6.04
C VAL A 53 -3.94 -4.15 4.74
N ALA A 54 -3.49 -5.35 4.42
CA ALA A 54 -2.83 -5.66 3.16
C ALA A 54 -3.81 -6.35 2.22
N VAL A 55 -4.13 -5.70 1.10
CA VAL A 55 -4.96 -6.30 0.05
C VAL A 55 -4.06 -6.88 -1.02
N MET A 56 -4.17 -8.18 -1.28
CA MET A 56 -3.25 -8.90 -2.14
C MET A 56 -3.85 -9.22 -3.51
N GLY A 57 -3.00 -9.34 -4.53
CA GLY A 57 -3.39 -9.70 -5.90
C GLY A 57 -3.14 -11.18 -6.25
N CYS A 58 -2.94 -12.04 -5.24
CA CYS A 58 -2.72 -13.48 -5.37
C CYS A 58 -3.25 -14.19 -4.12
N GLY A 59 -3.14 -15.52 -4.07
CA GLY A 59 -3.50 -16.29 -2.88
C GLY A 59 -2.69 -15.87 -1.66
N LEU A 60 -3.27 -15.91 -0.46
CA LEU A 60 -2.59 -15.52 0.79
C LEU A 60 -1.37 -16.39 1.10
N ASP A 61 -1.40 -17.64 0.66
CA ASP A 61 -0.33 -18.63 0.80
C ASP A 61 0.81 -18.46 -0.20
N VAL A 62 0.63 -17.61 -1.23
CA VAL A 62 1.64 -17.36 -2.26
C VAL A 62 2.65 -16.32 -1.74
N PRO A 63 3.97 -16.65 -1.73
CA PRO A 63 5.00 -15.75 -1.21
C PRO A 63 5.35 -14.65 -2.22
N TYR A 64 4.48 -13.65 -2.34
CA TYR A 64 4.67 -12.54 -3.26
C TYR A 64 4.25 -11.19 -2.66
N PRO A 65 5.06 -10.14 -2.84
CA PRO A 65 6.47 -10.23 -3.24
C PRO A 65 7.30 -10.89 -2.14
N ARG A 66 8.29 -11.69 -2.49
CA ARG A 66 9.09 -12.47 -1.52
C ARG A 66 9.75 -11.59 -0.45
N ALA A 67 10.18 -10.40 -0.84
CA ALA A 67 10.81 -9.46 0.09
C ALA A 67 9.89 -9.01 1.24
N ASN A 68 8.57 -9.03 1.03
CA ASN A 68 7.58 -8.61 2.02
C ASN A 68 6.95 -9.80 2.76
N ASP A 69 7.22 -11.03 2.35
CA ASP A 69 6.49 -12.22 2.82
C ASP A 69 6.60 -12.42 4.34
N SER A 70 7.75 -12.12 4.92
CA SER A 70 7.97 -12.18 6.37
C SER A 70 7.10 -11.21 7.18
N ALA A 71 6.52 -10.20 6.56
CA ALA A 71 5.61 -9.26 7.23
C ALA A 71 4.18 -9.81 7.38
N LYS A 72 3.79 -10.81 6.60
CA LYS A 72 2.43 -11.38 6.63
C LYS A 72 1.96 -11.80 8.04
N PRO A 73 2.73 -12.58 8.82
CA PRO A 73 2.30 -12.97 10.16
C PRO A 73 2.09 -11.77 11.09
N LEU A 74 2.94 -10.73 10.95
CA LEU A 74 2.82 -9.51 11.75
C LEU A 74 1.58 -8.70 11.37
N ILE A 75 1.31 -8.58 10.07
CA ILE A 75 0.10 -7.91 9.56
C ILE A 75 -1.15 -8.67 10.00
N ALA A 76 -1.16 -9.99 9.87
CA ALA A 76 -2.29 -10.82 10.31
C ALA A 76 -2.58 -10.68 11.81
N LYS A 77 -1.54 -10.52 12.62
CA LYS A 77 -1.67 -10.35 14.08
C LYS A 77 -2.23 -8.97 14.46
N ARG A 78 -1.90 -7.92 13.70
CA ARG A 78 -2.25 -6.53 14.06
C ARG A 78 -3.30 -5.90 13.16
N GLY A 79 -3.72 -6.59 12.12
CA GLY A 79 -4.67 -6.09 11.14
C GLY A 79 -5.29 -7.21 10.32
N LEU A 80 -5.17 -7.14 9.01
CA LEU A 80 -5.83 -8.08 8.11
C LEU A 80 -5.00 -8.30 6.83
N LEU A 81 -4.92 -9.56 6.40
CA LEU A 81 -4.56 -9.93 5.03
C LEU A 81 -5.85 -10.25 4.27
N LEU A 82 -6.07 -9.58 3.15
CA LEU A 82 -7.29 -9.69 2.37
C LEU A 82 -6.97 -10.00 0.91
N THR A 83 -7.69 -10.93 0.31
CA THR A 83 -7.62 -11.22 -1.13
C THR A 83 -8.96 -11.75 -1.65
N GLU A 84 -9.20 -11.55 -2.95
CA GLU A 84 -10.30 -12.20 -3.69
C GLU A 84 -9.89 -13.52 -4.32
N TYR A 85 -8.61 -13.89 -4.23
CA TYR A 85 -8.06 -15.05 -4.92
C TYR A 85 -7.96 -16.25 -3.98
N PRO A 86 -8.47 -17.44 -4.41
CA PRO A 86 -8.34 -18.65 -3.60
C PRO A 86 -6.89 -19.00 -3.28
N PRO A 87 -6.63 -19.81 -2.24
CA PRO A 87 -5.32 -20.37 -1.96
C PRO A 87 -4.69 -21.01 -3.21
N GLY A 88 -3.38 -20.87 -3.38
CA GLY A 88 -2.64 -21.36 -4.53
C GLY A 88 -2.78 -20.53 -5.80
N SER A 89 -3.58 -19.46 -5.80
CA SER A 89 -3.72 -18.59 -6.97
C SER A 89 -2.43 -17.88 -7.31
N ALA A 90 -1.90 -18.19 -8.51
CA ALA A 90 -0.64 -17.64 -8.98
C ALA A 90 -0.67 -16.12 -9.16
N VAL A 91 0.51 -15.52 -9.08
CA VAL A 91 0.72 -14.11 -9.39
C VAL A 91 0.46 -13.85 -10.87
N ARG A 92 -0.44 -12.91 -11.16
CA ARG A 92 -0.75 -12.45 -12.52
C ARG A 92 -0.76 -10.93 -12.57
N PRO A 93 -0.06 -10.29 -13.54
CA PRO A 93 0.02 -8.83 -13.61
C PRO A 93 -1.33 -8.12 -13.60
N GLN A 94 -2.33 -8.66 -14.28
CA GLN A 94 -3.69 -8.09 -14.37
C GLN A 94 -4.46 -8.11 -13.04
N ASN A 95 -4.04 -8.91 -12.07
CA ASN A 95 -4.71 -8.98 -10.78
C ASN A 95 -4.47 -7.72 -9.94
N PHE A 96 -3.33 -7.06 -10.10
CA PHE A 96 -2.96 -5.91 -9.29
C PHE A 96 -3.83 -4.68 -9.58
N PRO A 97 -4.05 -4.25 -10.83
CA PRO A 97 -5.01 -3.19 -11.12
C PRO A 97 -6.44 -3.54 -10.66
N LYS A 98 -6.87 -4.79 -10.85
CA LYS A 98 -8.20 -5.24 -10.41
C LYS A 98 -8.36 -5.16 -8.89
N ARG A 99 -7.34 -5.55 -8.13
CA ARG A 99 -7.32 -5.48 -6.67
C ARG A 99 -7.44 -4.04 -6.16
N ASN A 100 -6.90 -3.05 -6.88
CA ASN A 100 -6.88 -1.65 -6.44
C ASN A 100 -8.28 -1.07 -6.18
N ARG A 101 -9.33 -1.57 -6.82
CA ARG A 101 -10.71 -1.19 -6.52
C ARG A 101 -11.11 -1.50 -5.07
N ILE A 102 -10.56 -2.58 -4.50
CA ILE A 102 -10.81 -2.94 -3.11
C ILE A 102 -10.11 -1.94 -2.18
N LEU A 103 -8.87 -1.57 -2.49
CA LEU A 103 -8.14 -0.54 -1.73
C LEU A 103 -8.96 0.76 -1.64
N ALA A 104 -9.48 1.22 -2.78
CA ALA A 104 -10.31 2.43 -2.84
C ALA A 104 -11.64 2.25 -2.08
N ALA A 105 -12.30 1.11 -2.25
CA ALA A 105 -13.63 0.87 -1.68
C ALA A 105 -13.65 0.75 -0.15
N ILE A 106 -12.60 0.18 0.45
CA ILE A 106 -12.54 -0.01 1.91
C ILE A 106 -11.88 1.15 2.65
N SER A 107 -11.34 2.13 1.92
CA SER A 107 -10.61 3.28 2.50
C SER A 107 -11.48 4.52 2.56
N GLN A 108 -11.39 5.26 3.66
CA GLN A 108 -12.05 6.57 3.81
C GLN A 108 -11.36 7.67 2.99
N GLY A 109 -10.07 7.51 2.70
CA GLY A 109 -9.30 8.42 1.88
C GLY A 109 -8.09 7.72 1.29
N THR A 110 -7.59 8.20 0.15
CA THR A 110 -6.42 7.64 -0.53
C THR A 110 -5.28 8.64 -0.59
N LEU A 111 -4.15 8.26 0.00
CA LEU A 111 -2.91 9.01 -0.07
C LEU A 111 -2.01 8.40 -1.13
N VAL A 112 -1.66 9.18 -2.14
CA VAL A 112 -0.69 8.79 -3.18
C VAL A 112 0.63 9.51 -2.94
N ILE A 113 1.70 8.76 -2.72
CA ILE A 113 3.04 9.30 -2.53
C ILE A 113 3.90 8.83 -3.70
N GLN A 114 4.38 9.76 -4.49
CA GLN A 114 5.20 9.51 -5.68
C GLN A 114 4.57 8.46 -6.63
N ALA A 115 3.94 8.92 -7.68
CA ALA A 115 3.37 8.09 -8.73
C ALA A 115 3.78 8.63 -10.10
N ALA A 116 4.20 7.75 -11.00
CA ALA A 116 4.38 8.09 -12.41
C ALA A 116 3.02 8.21 -13.11
N LEU A 117 2.93 9.03 -14.13
CA LEU A 117 1.75 9.12 -14.99
C LEU A 117 1.40 7.73 -15.55
N GLY A 118 0.14 7.37 -15.51
CA GLY A 118 -0.34 6.05 -15.96
C GLY A 118 -0.01 4.87 -15.03
N SER A 119 0.55 5.13 -13.83
CA SER A 119 0.86 4.07 -12.87
C SER A 119 -0.39 3.50 -12.18
N GLY A 120 -0.29 2.27 -11.67
CA GLY A 120 -1.35 1.63 -10.90
C GLY A 120 -1.78 2.42 -9.65
N SER A 121 -0.89 3.22 -9.06
CA SER A 121 -1.21 4.09 -7.93
C SER A 121 -2.21 5.19 -8.31
N LEU A 122 -2.09 5.75 -9.52
CA LEU A 122 -3.06 6.74 -10.02
C LEU A 122 -4.40 6.09 -10.40
N ILE A 123 -4.40 4.82 -10.81
CA ILE A 123 -5.65 4.07 -11.01
C ILE A 123 -6.41 3.98 -9.67
N THR A 124 -5.71 3.68 -8.58
CA THR A 124 -6.32 3.65 -7.25
C THR A 124 -6.89 5.03 -6.87
N ALA A 125 -6.14 6.10 -7.11
CA ALA A 125 -6.59 7.47 -6.84
C ALA A 125 -7.85 7.84 -7.63
N SER A 126 -7.93 7.43 -8.90
CA SER A 126 -9.11 7.69 -9.75
C SER A 126 -10.36 6.90 -9.34
N LEU A 127 -10.18 5.80 -8.62
CA LEU A 127 -11.27 4.98 -8.09
C LEU A 127 -11.72 5.44 -6.70
N ALA A 128 -10.91 6.25 -6.02
CA ALA A 128 -11.22 6.75 -4.67
C ALA A 128 -12.16 7.94 -4.75
N ALA A 129 -13.09 8.05 -3.80
CA ALA A 129 -13.97 9.21 -3.67
C ALA A 129 -13.19 10.46 -3.25
N ASP A 130 -12.22 10.28 -2.35
CA ASP A 130 -11.33 11.33 -1.86
C ASP A 130 -9.87 10.88 -1.96
N ALA A 131 -9.09 11.55 -2.80
CA ALA A 131 -7.67 11.26 -2.97
C ALA A 131 -6.80 12.48 -2.73
N ILE A 132 -5.76 12.32 -1.91
CA ILE A 132 -4.69 13.31 -1.73
C ILE A 132 -3.45 12.78 -2.46
N VAL A 133 -3.01 13.51 -3.48
CA VAL A 133 -1.83 13.16 -4.26
C VAL A 133 -0.68 14.06 -3.83
N LEU A 134 0.33 13.48 -3.20
CA LEU A 134 1.58 14.16 -2.89
C LEU A 134 2.59 13.83 -3.99
N THR A 135 2.86 14.80 -4.84
CA THR A 135 3.99 14.73 -5.75
C THR A 135 5.18 15.39 -5.07
N PRO A 136 6.34 14.73 -4.95
CA PRO A 136 7.55 15.44 -4.58
C PRO A 136 7.75 16.55 -5.61
N SER A 137 7.79 17.80 -5.17
CA SER A 137 8.22 18.88 -6.05
C SER A 137 9.64 18.53 -6.50
N LEU A 138 9.81 18.20 -7.75
CA LEU A 138 11.11 18.29 -8.39
C LEU A 138 11.50 19.76 -8.31
N SER A 139 12.32 20.13 -7.32
CA SER A 139 13.04 21.38 -7.38
C SER A 139 13.97 21.28 -8.57
N LEU A 140 13.55 21.87 -9.67
CA LEU A 140 14.44 22.16 -10.78
C LEU A 140 15.44 23.20 -10.26
N THR A 141 16.60 22.75 -9.84
CA THR A 141 17.83 23.54 -9.73
C THR A 141 18.75 23.16 -10.87
#